data_8ac94680cbafe2e59cbd5d62bc35dd8d
#
_entry.id   8ac94680cbafe2e59cbd5d62bc35dd8d
#
_cell.length_a   1.000
_cell.length_b   1.000
_cell.length_c   1.000
_cell.angle_alpha   90.00
_cell.angle_beta   90.00
_cell.angle_gamma   90.00
#
_symmetry.space_group_name_H-M   'P 1'
#
loop_
_entity.id
_entity.type
_entity.pdbx_description
1 polymer ?
#
loop_
_entity_poly.entity_id
_entity_poly.type
_entity_poly.pdbx_seq_one_letter_code
_entity_poly.pdbx_strand_id
1 'polypeptide(L)'
;MSRIGRNPIKVPASVKVEVANGIVTVSGPLGTLTQAIENSKINVTVEGDVVTVSRVSEAKEVKAAHGLYRALIQNMVIGVEKGYSKNLVINGVGWKAVAQGNKVVLSLGFSHTIDVEAPEGLKIEVVSPTELCIKGIDKVKVGQFAADIKSLRKPEPYHGYGIRYKDEVILRKEGKTAGK
;
A
#
# COMPACT_ATOMS: atom_id res chain seq x y z
N MET A 1 11.85 21.99 10.48
CA MET A 1 11.76 22.02 9.00
C MET A 1 11.51 20.60 8.49
N SER A 2 10.63 20.41 7.47
CA SER A 2 10.42 19.08 6.88
C SER A 2 11.59 18.72 5.95
N ARG A 3 12.43 17.77 6.34
CA ARG A 3 13.51 17.25 5.49
C ARG A 3 12.97 16.53 4.25
N ILE A 4 11.83 15.84 4.40
CA ILE A 4 11.17 15.11 3.31
C ILE A 4 10.58 16.07 2.28
N GLY A 5 9.84 17.11 2.71
CA GLY A 5 9.17 18.05 1.79
C GLY A 5 10.13 18.82 0.88
N ARG A 6 11.37 19.07 1.30
CA ARG A 6 12.36 19.79 0.52
C ARG A 6 13.01 18.97 -0.60
N ASN A 7 12.97 17.65 -0.50
CA ASN A 7 13.61 16.81 -1.50
C ASN A 7 12.83 16.87 -2.82
N PRO A 8 13.44 17.26 -3.92
CA PRO A 8 12.79 17.23 -5.23
C PRO A 8 12.41 15.80 -5.60
N ILE A 9 11.39 15.68 -6.42
CA ILE A 9 10.92 14.40 -6.96
C ILE A 9 11.43 14.30 -8.39
N LYS A 10 12.27 13.32 -8.68
CA LYS A 10 12.70 13.02 -10.04
C LYS A 10 11.59 12.23 -10.74
N VAL A 11 11.16 12.71 -11.89
CA VAL A 11 10.14 12.07 -12.73
C VAL A 11 10.87 11.29 -13.82
N PRO A 12 10.67 9.97 -13.91
CA PRO A 12 11.23 9.18 -15.01
C PRO A 12 10.63 9.62 -16.36
N ALA A 13 11.37 9.45 -17.45
CA ALA A 13 10.92 9.83 -18.80
C ALA A 13 9.62 9.12 -19.25
N SER A 14 9.29 7.99 -18.63
CA SER A 14 8.06 7.23 -18.88
C SER A 14 6.82 7.78 -18.18
N VAL A 15 6.98 8.77 -17.28
CA VAL A 15 5.92 9.30 -16.43
C VAL A 15 5.71 10.79 -16.74
N LYS A 16 4.46 11.20 -16.88
CA LYS A 16 4.06 12.60 -17.07
C LYS A 16 3.34 13.09 -15.82
N VAL A 17 3.72 14.28 -15.34
CA VAL A 17 3.08 14.93 -14.19
C VAL A 17 2.47 16.24 -14.65
N GLU A 18 1.19 16.44 -14.39
CA GLU A 18 0.46 17.66 -14.69
C GLU A 18 -0.17 18.22 -13.41
N VAL A 19 -0.19 19.53 -13.29
CA VAL A 19 -0.81 20.22 -12.15
C VAL A 19 -1.82 21.22 -12.70
N ALA A 20 -3.09 21.02 -12.41
CA ALA A 20 -4.16 21.91 -12.81
C ALA A 20 -5.19 22.06 -11.67
N ASN A 21 -5.59 23.29 -11.39
CA ASN A 21 -6.64 23.60 -10.39
C ASN A 21 -6.44 22.94 -9.02
N GLY A 22 -5.19 22.84 -8.55
CA GLY A 22 -4.89 22.18 -7.27
C GLY A 22 -4.99 20.65 -7.30
N ILE A 23 -5.11 20.04 -8.47
CA ILE A 23 -5.08 18.60 -8.67
C ILE A 23 -3.78 18.22 -9.37
N VAL A 24 -3.04 17.32 -8.79
CA VAL A 24 -1.86 16.70 -9.41
C VAL A 24 -2.28 15.41 -10.08
N THR A 25 -2.06 15.30 -11.37
CA THR A 25 -2.31 14.12 -12.20
C THR A 25 -0.97 13.53 -12.62
N VAL A 26 -0.77 12.25 -12.32
CA VAL A 26 0.43 11.51 -12.69
C VAL A 26 0.04 10.35 -13.60
N SER A 27 0.53 10.38 -14.83
CA SER A 27 0.26 9.39 -15.88
C SER A 27 1.53 8.60 -16.21
N GLY A 28 1.43 7.31 -16.32
CA GLY A 28 2.56 6.43 -16.64
C GLY A 28 2.12 5.14 -17.32
N PRO A 29 3.05 4.21 -17.55
CA PRO A 29 2.80 2.98 -18.31
C PRO A 29 1.75 2.06 -17.67
N LEU A 30 1.59 2.10 -16.34
CA LEU A 30 0.64 1.24 -15.63
C LEU A 30 -0.73 1.88 -15.43
N GLY A 31 -0.86 3.20 -15.66
CA GLY A 31 -2.12 3.92 -15.53
C GLY A 31 -1.95 5.37 -15.08
N THR A 32 -3.04 5.96 -14.62
CA THR A 32 -3.08 7.36 -14.17
C THR A 32 -3.62 7.43 -12.75
N LEU A 33 -2.99 8.25 -11.93
CA LEU A 33 -3.42 8.57 -10.57
C LEU A 33 -3.62 10.08 -10.42
N THR A 34 -4.58 10.47 -9.60
CA THR A 34 -4.88 11.88 -9.31
C THR A 34 -4.88 12.12 -7.81
N GLN A 35 -4.37 13.28 -7.38
CA GLN A 35 -4.36 13.71 -5.98
C GLN A 35 -4.74 15.18 -5.89
N ALA A 36 -5.80 15.47 -5.17
CA ALA A 36 -6.19 16.84 -4.84
C ALA A 36 -5.29 17.39 -3.71
N ILE A 37 -4.87 18.66 -3.88
CA ILE A 37 -4.16 19.41 -2.85
C ILE A 37 -5.17 20.35 -2.19
N GLU A 38 -5.71 19.92 -1.06
CA GLU A 38 -6.72 20.69 -0.32
C GLU A 38 -6.15 21.94 0.38
N ASN A 39 -4.85 21.95 0.64
CA ASN A 39 -4.19 23.04 1.34
C ASN A 39 -3.68 24.10 0.36
N SER A 40 -4.37 25.24 0.28
CA SER A 40 -4.02 26.38 -0.59
C SER A 40 -2.63 27.00 -0.32
N LYS A 41 -2.00 26.66 0.81
CA LYS A 41 -0.66 27.15 1.19
C LYS A 41 0.46 26.22 0.69
N ILE A 42 0.13 25.18 -0.06
CA ILE A 42 1.08 24.27 -0.70
C ILE A 42 1.02 24.48 -2.21
N ASN A 43 2.17 24.75 -2.79
CA ASN A 43 2.31 24.88 -4.25
C ASN A 43 3.16 23.73 -4.78
N VAL A 44 2.76 23.18 -5.91
CA VAL A 44 3.51 22.17 -6.65
C VAL A 44 3.91 22.75 -8.00
N THR A 45 5.19 22.76 -8.27
CA THR A 45 5.77 23.21 -9.55
C THR A 45 6.44 22.03 -10.25
N VAL A 46 6.28 21.97 -11.56
CA VAL A 46 6.89 20.96 -12.44
C VAL A 46 7.86 21.69 -13.36
N GLU A 47 9.14 21.38 -13.23
CA GLU A 47 10.23 21.97 -14.01
C GLU A 47 10.99 20.84 -14.74
N GLY A 48 10.61 20.62 -16.00
CA GLY A 48 11.16 19.48 -16.76
C GLY A 48 10.89 18.14 -16.08
N ASP A 49 11.95 17.43 -15.72
CA ASP A 49 11.89 16.12 -15.08
C ASP A 49 11.88 16.17 -13.54
N VAL A 50 11.63 17.35 -12.97
CA VAL A 50 11.67 17.54 -11.51
C VAL A 50 10.37 18.17 -11.03
N VAL A 51 9.76 17.56 -10.02
CA VAL A 51 8.61 18.13 -9.31
C VAL A 51 9.08 18.63 -7.95
N THR A 52 8.79 19.88 -7.67
CA THR A 52 9.11 20.54 -6.40
C THR A 52 7.82 20.94 -5.69
N VAL A 53 7.75 20.61 -4.41
CA VAL A 53 6.65 21.02 -3.53
C VAL A 53 7.15 22.17 -2.65
N SER A 54 6.47 23.30 -2.68
CA SER A 54 6.79 24.47 -1.86
C SER A 54 5.66 24.82 -0.91
N ARG A 55 5.96 25.61 0.11
CA ARG A 55 4.97 26.10 1.08
C ARG A 55 5.10 27.60 1.28
N VAL A 56 3.97 28.24 1.47
CA VAL A 56 3.89 29.72 1.67
C VAL A 56 4.03 30.11 3.14
N SER A 57 3.77 29.19 4.08
CA SER A 57 3.72 29.49 5.52
C SER A 57 4.56 28.52 6.35
N GLU A 58 5.07 29.03 7.49
CA GLU A 58 5.83 28.25 8.48
C GLU A 58 4.94 27.66 9.60
N ALA A 59 3.60 27.75 9.48
CA ALA A 59 2.68 27.14 10.42
C ALA A 59 2.87 25.63 10.54
N LYS A 60 2.65 25.05 11.70
CA LYS A 60 2.87 23.63 12.00
C LYS A 60 2.11 22.71 11.03
N GLU A 61 0.87 23.03 10.74
CA GLU A 61 0.00 22.26 9.83
C GLU A 61 0.52 22.29 8.40
N VAL A 62 0.99 23.46 7.93
CA VAL A 62 1.55 23.63 6.57
C VAL A 62 2.88 22.87 6.42
N LYS A 63 3.70 22.83 7.48
CA LYS A 63 4.92 22.00 7.50
C LYS A 63 4.60 20.51 7.41
N ALA A 64 3.55 20.06 8.10
CA ALA A 64 3.09 18.67 8.03
C ALA A 64 2.56 18.34 6.63
N ALA A 65 1.67 19.19 6.09
CA ALA A 65 1.11 19.04 4.75
C ALA A 65 2.18 19.03 3.65
N HIS A 66 3.21 19.87 3.76
CA HIS A 66 4.34 19.90 2.83
C HIS A 66 5.03 18.54 2.68
N GLY A 67 5.32 17.87 3.79
CA GLY A 67 5.90 16.53 3.77
C GLY A 67 4.93 15.46 3.26
N LEU A 68 3.65 15.57 3.62
CA LEU A 68 2.59 14.66 3.20
C LEU A 68 2.41 14.67 1.67
N TYR A 69 2.14 15.84 1.08
CA TYR A 69 1.90 15.93 -0.37
C TYR A 69 3.12 15.52 -1.18
N ARG A 70 4.32 15.88 -0.72
CA ARG A 70 5.55 15.40 -1.37
C ARG A 70 5.62 13.88 -1.38
N ALA A 71 5.32 13.23 -0.27
CA ALA A 71 5.36 11.78 -0.17
C ALA A 71 4.25 11.11 -1.01
N LEU A 72 3.04 11.70 -1.05
CA LEU A 72 1.94 11.21 -1.89
C LEU A 72 2.30 11.27 -3.37
N ILE A 73 2.82 12.41 -3.86
CA ILE A 73 3.23 12.57 -5.27
C ILE A 73 4.35 11.57 -5.62
N GLN A 74 5.35 11.41 -4.73
CA GLN A 74 6.42 10.41 -4.94
C GLN A 74 5.85 8.99 -5.04
N ASN A 75 4.88 8.65 -4.19
CA ASN A 75 4.23 7.34 -4.25
C ASN A 75 3.45 7.17 -5.57
N MET A 76 2.79 8.20 -6.08
CA MET A 76 2.10 8.15 -7.36
C MET A 76 3.07 7.91 -8.52
N VAL A 77 4.19 8.64 -8.57
CA VAL A 77 5.23 8.47 -9.61
C VAL A 77 5.76 7.04 -9.63
N ILE A 78 6.12 6.48 -8.47
CA ILE A 78 6.59 5.10 -8.37
C ILE A 78 5.47 4.12 -8.75
N GLY A 79 4.24 4.38 -8.32
CA GLY A 79 3.10 3.52 -8.55
C GLY A 79 2.74 3.38 -10.03
N VAL A 80 2.75 4.48 -10.80
CA VAL A 80 2.44 4.43 -12.23
C VAL A 80 3.61 3.91 -13.08
N GLU A 81 4.85 3.98 -12.57
CA GLU A 81 6.06 3.45 -13.23
C GLU A 81 6.22 1.94 -13.00
N LYS A 82 6.25 1.52 -11.75
CA LYS A 82 6.64 0.15 -11.33
C LYS A 82 5.50 -0.64 -10.69
N GLY A 83 4.49 0.06 -10.18
CA GLY A 83 3.46 -0.53 -9.35
C GLY A 83 3.93 -0.82 -7.92
N TYR A 84 2.97 -1.26 -7.10
CA TYR A 84 3.21 -1.72 -5.75
C TYR A 84 2.76 -3.16 -5.60
N SER A 85 3.47 -3.92 -4.78
CA SER A 85 3.09 -5.27 -4.40
C SER A 85 3.21 -5.47 -2.89
N LYS A 86 2.29 -6.25 -2.32
CA LYS A 86 2.36 -6.72 -0.93
C LYS A 86 2.12 -8.22 -0.90
N ASN A 87 3.05 -8.93 -0.26
CA ASN A 87 2.98 -10.37 -0.12
C ASN A 87 2.46 -10.73 1.27
N LEU A 88 1.46 -11.60 1.31
CA LEU A 88 0.88 -12.17 2.52
C LEU A 88 1.18 -13.66 2.57
N VAL A 89 1.45 -14.16 3.77
CA VAL A 89 1.68 -15.58 4.04
C VAL A 89 0.58 -16.07 4.99
N ILE A 90 -0.05 -17.16 4.62
CA ILE A 90 -1.06 -17.85 5.39
C ILE A 90 -0.35 -18.99 6.16
N ASN A 91 -0.37 -18.92 7.46
CA ASN A 91 0.20 -19.96 8.33
C ASN A 91 -0.91 -20.65 9.12
N GLY A 92 -1.06 -21.94 8.95
CA GLY A 92 -2.05 -22.76 9.63
C GLY A 92 -2.15 -24.14 9.02
N VAL A 93 -2.50 -25.15 9.84
CA VAL A 93 -2.63 -26.54 9.39
C VAL A 93 -3.88 -26.68 8.52
N GLY A 94 -3.70 -27.08 7.26
CA GLY A 94 -4.78 -27.23 6.29
C GLY A 94 -5.35 -25.90 5.72
N TRP A 95 -4.76 -24.75 6.09
CA TRP A 95 -5.19 -23.46 5.53
C TRP A 95 -4.64 -23.26 4.13
N LYS A 96 -5.47 -22.72 3.26
CA LYS A 96 -5.10 -22.52 1.86
C LYS A 96 -5.89 -21.38 1.20
N ALA A 97 -5.29 -20.83 0.16
CA ALA A 97 -5.91 -19.92 -0.78
C ALA A 97 -6.03 -20.57 -2.15
N VAL A 98 -7.16 -20.41 -2.80
CA VAL A 98 -7.43 -20.92 -4.15
C VAL A 98 -7.96 -19.79 -5.01
N ALA A 99 -7.32 -19.54 -6.15
CA ALA A 99 -7.80 -18.56 -7.12
C ALA A 99 -9.02 -19.13 -7.90
N GLN A 100 -10.08 -18.33 -7.99
CA GLN A 100 -11.27 -18.62 -8.78
C GLN A 100 -11.62 -17.39 -9.65
N GLY A 101 -10.99 -17.30 -10.81
CA GLY A 101 -11.16 -16.14 -11.69
C GLY A 101 -10.68 -14.84 -11.03
N ASN A 102 -11.59 -13.89 -10.79
CA ASN A 102 -11.29 -12.61 -10.14
C ASN A 102 -11.40 -12.64 -8.60
N LYS A 103 -11.77 -13.78 -8.03
CA LYS A 103 -11.92 -14.02 -6.59
C LYS A 103 -10.84 -14.94 -6.08
N VAL A 104 -10.55 -14.83 -4.80
CA VAL A 104 -9.72 -15.79 -4.07
C VAL A 104 -10.53 -16.35 -2.92
N VAL A 105 -10.64 -17.67 -2.88
CA VAL A 105 -11.32 -18.40 -1.81
C VAL A 105 -10.28 -18.79 -0.75
N LEU A 106 -10.50 -18.34 0.47
CA LEU A 106 -9.63 -18.55 1.61
C LEU A 106 -10.24 -19.58 2.57
N SER A 107 -9.51 -20.64 2.85
CA SER A 107 -9.81 -21.61 3.92
C SER A 107 -8.89 -21.31 5.10
N LEU A 108 -9.42 -20.70 6.16
CA LEU A 108 -8.65 -20.17 7.30
C LEU A 108 -9.00 -20.85 8.63
N GLY A 109 -9.44 -22.10 8.59
CA GLY A 109 -9.82 -22.85 9.80
C GLY A 109 -11.16 -22.41 10.41
N PHE A 110 -12.01 -21.75 9.63
CA PHE A 110 -13.42 -21.53 9.96
C PHE A 110 -14.27 -22.68 9.44
N SER A 111 -15.53 -22.76 9.88
CA SER A 111 -16.53 -23.73 9.37
C SER A 111 -16.97 -23.44 7.94
N HIS A 112 -16.60 -22.28 7.39
CA HIS A 112 -16.92 -21.82 6.03
C HIS A 112 -15.67 -21.25 5.37
N THR A 113 -15.69 -21.13 4.05
CA THR A 113 -14.69 -20.43 3.26
C THR A 113 -15.03 -18.94 3.20
N ILE A 114 -14.02 -18.10 2.98
CA ILE A 114 -14.18 -16.65 2.80
C ILE A 114 -13.79 -16.32 1.37
N ASP A 115 -14.71 -15.70 0.64
CA ASP A 115 -14.46 -15.22 -0.71
C ASP A 115 -13.97 -13.77 -0.64
N VAL A 116 -12.84 -13.51 -1.29
CA VAL A 116 -12.22 -12.17 -1.35
C VAL A 116 -12.14 -11.75 -2.81
N GLU A 117 -12.79 -10.64 -3.15
CA GLU A 117 -12.71 -10.01 -4.47
C GLU A 117 -11.73 -8.85 -4.44
N ALA A 118 -10.91 -8.73 -5.48
CA ALA A 118 -10.03 -7.59 -5.62
C ALA A 118 -10.85 -6.35 -6.03
N PRO A 119 -10.74 -5.21 -5.31
CA PRO A 119 -11.33 -3.95 -5.72
C PRO A 119 -10.76 -3.46 -7.05
N GLU A 120 -11.46 -2.52 -7.70
CA GLU A 120 -11.00 -1.91 -8.95
C GLU A 120 -9.59 -1.31 -8.84
N GLY A 121 -8.76 -1.61 -9.83
CA GLY A 121 -7.36 -1.18 -9.89
C GLY A 121 -6.39 -2.02 -9.06
N LEU A 122 -6.86 -3.10 -8.41
CA LEU A 122 -6.02 -4.08 -7.71
C LEU A 122 -6.11 -5.45 -8.38
N LYS A 123 -5.02 -6.20 -8.24
CA LYS A 123 -4.96 -7.62 -8.64
C LYS A 123 -4.49 -8.45 -7.44
N ILE A 124 -5.14 -9.59 -7.25
CA ILE A 124 -4.72 -10.57 -6.27
C ILE A 124 -4.25 -11.82 -7.00
N GLU A 125 -3.06 -12.28 -6.70
CA GLU A 125 -2.45 -13.46 -7.29
C GLU A 125 -2.15 -14.47 -6.19
N VAL A 126 -2.51 -15.72 -6.41
CA VAL A 126 -2.13 -16.84 -5.56
C VAL A 126 -0.81 -17.40 -6.08
N VAL A 127 0.27 -17.08 -5.40
CA VAL A 127 1.63 -17.54 -5.78
C VAL A 127 1.81 -19.01 -5.37
N SER A 128 1.31 -19.34 -4.19
CA SER A 128 1.22 -20.72 -3.69
C SER A 128 -0.05 -20.85 -2.83
N PRO A 129 -0.47 -22.07 -2.47
CA PRO A 129 -1.63 -22.26 -1.59
C PRO A 129 -1.55 -21.48 -0.27
N THR A 130 -0.34 -21.11 0.15
CA THR A 130 -0.07 -20.39 1.40
C THR A 130 0.47 -18.98 1.19
N GLU A 131 0.66 -18.52 -0.06
CA GLU A 131 1.17 -17.18 -0.35
C GLU A 131 0.28 -16.44 -1.34
N LEU A 132 -0.08 -15.20 -0.97
CA LEU A 132 -0.84 -14.25 -1.77
C LEU A 132 0.03 -13.05 -2.12
N CYS A 133 -0.08 -12.57 -3.36
CA CYS A 133 0.53 -11.32 -3.79
C CYS A 133 -0.57 -10.35 -4.25
N ILE A 134 -0.63 -9.18 -3.64
CA ILE A 134 -1.55 -8.11 -3.99
C ILE A 134 -0.76 -7.07 -4.77
N LYS A 135 -1.23 -6.74 -5.98
CA LYS A 135 -0.57 -5.77 -6.87
C LYS A 135 -1.52 -4.64 -7.24
N GLY A 136 -0.97 -3.45 -7.43
CA GLY A 136 -1.73 -2.29 -7.90
C GLY A 136 -0.85 -1.06 -8.09
N ILE A 137 -1.41 -0.03 -8.69
CA ILE A 137 -0.72 1.24 -8.93
C ILE A 137 -0.78 2.18 -7.72
N ASP A 138 -1.85 2.07 -6.91
CA ASP A 138 -2.06 2.92 -5.75
C ASP A 138 -1.55 2.23 -4.47
N LYS A 139 -0.52 2.80 -3.86
CA LYS A 139 0.08 2.30 -2.61
C LYS A 139 -0.91 2.21 -1.47
N VAL A 140 -1.83 3.19 -1.38
CA VAL A 140 -2.82 3.26 -0.29
C VAL A 140 -3.81 2.12 -0.44
N LYS A 141 -4.38 1.94 -1.64
CA LYS A 141 -5.34 0.85 -1.92
C LYS A 141 -4.70 -0.53 -1.73
N VAL A 142 -3.48 -0.74 -2.24
CA VAL A 142 -2.73 -2.00 -2.05
C VAL A 142 -2.49 -2.28 -0.57
N GLY A 143 -2.08 -1.25 0.20
CA GLY A 143 -1.82 -1.39 1.63
C GLY A 143 -3.09 -1.67 2.44
N GLN A 144 -4.18 -0.96 2.15
CA GLN A 144 -5.46 -1.14 2.82
C GLN A 144 -6.03 -2.54 2.56
N PHE A 145 -6.09 -2.95 1.30
CA PHE A 145 -6.62 -4.26 0.93
C PHE A 145 -5.79 -5.41 1.54
N ALA A 146 -4.47 -5.26 1.60
CA ALA A 146 -3.61 -6.23 2.28
C ALA A 146 -3.89 -6.29 3.80
N ALA A 147 -4.16 -5.14 4.43
CA ALA A 147 -4.52 -5.08 5.83
C ALA A 147 -5.92 -5.70 6.10
N ASP A 148 -6.87 -5.50 5.19
CA ASP A 148 -8.21 -6.07 5.28
C ASP A 148 -8.14 -7.60 5.23
N ILE A 149 -7.40 -8.17 4.27
CA ILE A 149 -7.18 -9.62 4.18
C ILE A 149 -6.49 -10.15 5.45
N LYS A 150 -5.45 -9.46 5.94
CA LYS A 150 -4.77 -9.84 7.18
C LYS A 150 -5.73 -9.81 8.38
N SER A 151 -6.67 -8.88 8.41
CA SER A 151 -7.63 -8.72 9.51
C SER A 151 -8.61 -9.89 9.63
N LEU A 152 -8.86 -10.64 8.55
CA LEU A 152 -9.73 -11.82 8.54
C LEU A 152 -9.25 -12.89 9.54
N ARG A 153 -7.94 -13.09 9.65
CA ARG A 153 -7.34 -13.97 10.63
C ARG A 153 -5.96 -13.48 11.04
N LYS A 154 -5.91 -12.62 12.06
CA LYS A 154 -4.66 -12.08 12.61
C LYS A 154 -3.79 -13.20 13.19
N PRO A 155 -2.46 -13.11 13.09
CA PRO A 155 -1.58 -14.11 13.65
C PRO A 155 -1.69 -14.16 15.17
N GLU A 156 -1.80 -15.37 15.72
CA GLU A 156 -1.81 -15.61 17.16
C GLU A 156 -0.37 -15.61 17.73
N PRO A 157 -0.20 -15.29 19.02
CA PRO A 157 1.13 -15.15 19.60
C PRO A 157 1.77 -16.48 20.02
N TYR A 158 1.06 -17.60 20.04
CA TYR A 158 1.60 -18.88 20.53
C TYR A 158 2.18 -19.75 19.41
N HIS A 159 1.35 -20.19 18.46
CA HIS A 159 1.77 -21.00 17.32
C HIS A 159 2.09 -20.14 16.08
N GLY A 160 1.62 -18.89 16.06
CA GLY A 160 1.78 -17.96 14.95
C GLY A 160 0.85 -18.30 13.77
N TYR A 161 -0.26 -19.02 14.03
CA TYR A 161 -1.27 -19.27 13.00
C TYR A 161 -2.03 -17.99 12.67
N GLY A 162 -2.17 -17.67 11.40
CA GLY A 162 -2.81 -16.46 10.91
C GLY A 162 -2.24 -16.00 9.59
N ILE A 163 -2.74 -14.87 9.12
CA ILE A 163 -2.24 -14.18 7.92
C ILE A 163 -1.28 -13.10 8.36
N ARG A 164 -0.06 -13.12 7.85
CA ARG A 164 0.97 -12.12 8.12
C ARG A 164 1.57 -11.57 6.83
N TYR A 165 2.19 -10.40 6.90
CA TYR A 165 3.06 -9.96 5.81
C TYR A 165 4.29 -10.85 5.72
N LYS A 166 4.84 -10.99 4.51
CA LYS A 166 6.04 -11.83 4.30
C LYS A 166 7.22 -11.37 5.16
N ASP A 167 7.35 -10.06 5.31
CA ASP A 167 8.44 -9.41 6.06
C ASP A 167 8.15 -9.27 7.57
N GLU A 168 6.97 -9.69 8.02
CA GLU A 168 6.54 -9.51 9.41
C GLU A 168 7.07 -10.62 10.30
N VAL A 169 7.76 -10.23 11.36
CA VAL A 169 8.20 -11.13 12.42
C VAL A 169 7.15 -11.15 13.52
N ILE A 170 6.58 -12.32 13.78
CA ILE A 170 5.61 -12.50 14.86
C ILE A 170 6.35 -12.83 16.16
N LEU A 171 6.19 -11.95 17.16
CA LEU A 171 6.70 -12.20 18.50
C LEU A 171 5.85 -13.31 19.15
N ARG A 172 6.46 -14.48 19.35
CA ARG A 172 5.79 -15.63 19.98
C ARG A 172 5.96 -15.55 21.49
N LYS A 173 4.92 -15.94 22.19
CA LYS A 173 4.93 -16.13 23.65
C LYS A 173 5.00 -17.61 23.96
N GLU A 174 5.68 -17.94 25.03
CA GLU A 174 5.64 -19.31 25.58
C GLU A 174 4.28 -19.55 26.22
N GLY A 175 3.69 -20.71 25.93
CA GLY A 175 2.47 -21.16 26.59
C GLY A 175 2.76 -21.53 28.06
N LYS A 176 1.70 -21.64 28.87
CA LYS A 176 1.85 -22.16 30.24
C LYS A 176 2.36 -23.59 30.17
N THR A 177 3.55 -23.83 30.67
CA THR A 177 3.99 -25.20 31.00
C THR A 177 3.12 -25.73 32.11
N ALA A 178 2.53 -26.93 31.93
CA ALA A 178 1.88 -27.59 33.03
C ALA A 178 2.92 -27.77 34.15
N GLY A 179 2.70 -27.07 35.25
CA GLY A 179 3.59 -27.19 36.39
C GLY A 179 3.71 -28.65 36.83
N LYS A 180 4.96 -29.10 37.07
CA LYS A 180 5.20 -30.30 37.81
C LYS A 180 4.80 -30.08 39.25
#